data_133f9a265195224e45883a46dccce0d6
#
_entry.id   133f9a265195224e45883a46dccce0d6
#
_cell.length_a   1.000
_cell.length_b   1.000
_cell.length_c   1.000
_cell.angle_alpha   90.00
_cell.angle_beta   90.00
_cell.angle_gamma   90.00
#
_symmetry.space_group_name_H-M   'P 1'
#
loop_
_entity.id
_entity.type
_entity.pdbx_description
1 polymer ?
#
loop_
_entity_poly.entity_id
_entity_poly.type
_entity_poly.pdbx_seq_one_letter_code
_entity_poly.pdbx_strand_id
1 'polypeptide(L)'
;MIIKSFELEKLRSLKLNIHLIYGNNEGIKQDIINNFYIKSFNGEILKYEEQEILNNKENFISTLLTKSLFEESKLIIISRGTDKLKEFVEEILERDEIDAKIIIKSLNLEKKSKLRNLCEKEKKVICTPVYEDDNRALNTVINNFLSNQKINLSQEMKNILIERSNGDRINLKNELVKLKNLSISKKKLSTDDVLKLSNLTENYSVFELSDNYLAKNSKKVSNILNENNYSSEDCILIIRTILNKSKRLLKIRTEMDNNSNIDQIISSFKPPIFWKEKDIVKKQAQSWSTNEVKEIIFKINELEALVKRNTVNSMVFVSNFVSNY
;
A
#
# COMPACT_ATOMS: atom_id res chain seq x y z
N MET A 1 -0.65 26.23 -0.60
CA MET A 1 0.81 26.12 -0.93
C MET A 1 1.20 24.65 -1.11
N ILE A 2 1.88 24.29 -2.21
CA ILE A 2 2.29 22.87 -2.45
C ILE A 2 3.73 22.68 -1.98
N ILE A 3 3.97 21.65 -1.14
CA ILE A 3 5.30 21.23 -0.66
C ILE A 3 5.52 19.79 -1.10
N LYS A 4 6.57 19.56 -1.86
CA LYS A 4 6.94 18.22 -2.33
C LYS A 4 7.67 17.43 -1.23
N SER A 5 7.69 16.10 -1.34
CA SER A 5 8.29 15.21 -0.32
C SER A 5 9.77 15.47 -0.03
N PHE A 6 10.51 16.09 -0.94
CA PHE A 6 11.91 16.48 -0.74
C PHE A 6 12.09 17.89 -0.14
N GLU A 7 11.00 18.64 0.05
CA GLU A 7 11.00 19.99 0.62
C GLU A 7 10.40 20.06 2.03
N LEU A 8 10.18 18.91 2.67
CA LEU A 8 9.46 18.80 3.95
C LEU A 8 10.08 19.61 5.08
N GLU A 9 11.39 19.88 5.05
CA GLU A 9 12.03 20.76 6.07
C GLU A 9 11.42 22.16 6.09
N LYS A 10 10.83 22.62 5.00
CA LYS A 10 10.09 23.90 4.97
C LYS A 10 8.89 23.93 5.93
N LEU A 11 8.33 22.74 6.26
CA LEU A 11 7.21 22.64 7.22
C LEU A 11 7.55 23.21 8.59
N ARG A 12 8.82 23.13 9.01
CA ARG A 12 9.28 23.62 10.32
C ARG A 12 9.14 25.13 10.49
N SER A 13 9.21 25.88 9.38
CA SER A 13 9.12 27.34 9.37
C SER A 13 7.72 27.88 9.11
N LEU A 14 6.78 27.02 8.71
CA LEU A 14 5.43 27.43 8.34
C LEU A 14 4.50 27.40 9.55
N LYS A 15 3.79 28.52 9.77
CA LYS A 15 2.75 28.65 10.79
C LYS A 15 1.36 28.53 10.18
N LEU A 16 1.15 27.52 9.36
CA LEU A 16 -0.14 27.23 8.74
C LEU A 16 -0.87 26.12 9.51
N ASN A 17 -2.17 26.26 9.67
CA ASN A 17 -2.97 25.39 10.54
C ASN A 17 -3.53 24.16 9.82
N ILE A 18 -3.65 24.18 8.49
CA ILE A 18 -4.23 23.08 7.73
C ILE A 18 -3.19 22.48 6.80
N HIS A 19 -3.04 21.14 6.84
CA HIS A 19 -2.17 20.38 5.95
C HIS A 19 -2.90 19.20 5.34
N LEU A 20 -3.12 19.25 4.02
CA LEU A 20 -3.61 18.11 3.24
C LEU A 20 -2.44 17.27 2.76
N ILE A 21 -2.39 16.00 3.17
CA ILE A 21 -1.42 15.00 2.70
C ILE A 21 -2.18 13.94 1.91
N TYR A 22 -1.93 13.82 0.62
CA TYR A 22 -2.69 12.92 -0.25
C TYR A 22 -1.79 12.07 -1.14
N GLY A 23 -2.23 10.85 -1.43
CA GLY A 23 -1.52 9.83 -2.22
C GLY A 23 -1.59 8.46 -1.57
N ASN A 24 -1.05 7.43 -2.23
CA ASN A 24 -1.18 6.03 -1.78
C ASN A 24 -0.10 5.60 -0.78
N ASN A 25 0.96 6.39 -0.59
CA ASN A 25 2.06 6.01 0.31
C ASN A 25 1.77 6.36 1.77
N GLU A 26 1.14 5.44 2.49
CA GLU A 26 0.85 5.60 3.93
C GLU A 26 2.11 5.77 4.78
N GLY A 27 3.21 5.10 4.40
CA GLY A 27 4.48 5.20 5.11
C GLY A 27 5.06 6.62 5.10
N ILE A 28 5.01 7.31 3.96
CA ILE A 28 5.44 8.71 3.86
C ILE A 28 4.49 9.61 4.65
N LYS A 29 3.18 9.42 4.55
CA LYS A 29 2.20 10.20 5.32
C LYS A 29 2.47 10.08 6.82
N GLN A 30 2.69 8.86 7.31
CA GLN A 30 3.02 8.60 8.71
C GLN A 30 4.33 9.27 9.13
N ASP A 31 5.36 9.23 8.26
CA ASP A 31 6.64 9.87 8.52
C ASP A 31 6.52 11.39 8.64
N ILE A 32 5.74 12.01 7.76
CA ILE A 32 5.48 13.45 7.81
C ILE A 32 4.80 13.80 9.14
N ILE A 33 3.75 13.09 9.49
CA ILE A 33 2.98 13.36 10.71
C ILE A 33 3.85 13.18 11.95
N ASN A 34 4.57 12.06 12.04
CA ASN A 34 5.40 11.77 13.21
C ASN A 34 6.55 12.77 13.37
N ASN A 35 7.29 13.07 12.28
CA ASN A 35 8.53 13.83 12.37
C ASN A 35 8.30 15.36 12.43
N PHE A 36 7.24 15.88 11.82
CA PHE A 36 7.00 17.30 11.70
C PHE A 36 5.88 17.82 12.60
N TYR A 37 5.03 16.92 13.10
CA TYR A 37 3.90 17.32 13.94
C TYR A 37 3.95 16.68 15.32
N ILE A 38 3.95 15.34 15.43
CA ILE A 38 3.82 14.65 16.73
C ILE A 38 5.06 14.80 17.58
N LYS A 39 6.26 14.61 17.02
CA LYS A 39 7.52 14.50 17.79
C LYS A 39 7.85 15.75 18.63
N SER A 40 7.42 16.91 18.20
CA SER A 40 7.67 18.21 18.88
C SER A 40 6.40 18.85 19.42
N PHE A 41 5.30 18.12 19.46
CA PHE A 41 4.01 18.64 19.87
C PHE A 41 3.74 18.35 21.34
N ASN A 42 3.49 19.42 22.10
CA ASN A 42 3.06 19.34 23.49
C ASN A 42 1.60 19.82 23.54
N GLY A 43 0.65 18.89 23.52
CA GLY A 43 -0.77 19.20 23.52
C GLY A 43 -1.61 17.97 23.23
N GLU A 44 -2.89 18.15 23.06
CA GLU A 44 -3.84 17.08 22.82
C GLU A 44 -3.82 16.63 21.36
N ILE A 45 -3.68 15.32 21.11
CA ILE A 45 -3.71 14.73 19.77
C ILE A 45 -5.03 13.99 19.59
N LEU A 46 -5.89 14.51 18.73
CA LEU A 46 -7.18 13.95 18.40
C LEU A 46 -7.16 13.32 17.01
N LYS A 47 -7.72 12.13 16.88
CA LYS A 47 -7.79 11.39 15.62
C LYS A 47 -9.25 11.11 15.28
N TYR A 48 -9.63 11.45 14.05
CA TYR A 48 -10.98 11.27 13.53
C TYR A 48 -10.96 10.61 12.15
N GLU A 49 -12.00 9.87 11.87
CA GLU A 49 -12.35 9.50 10.50
C GLU A 49 -13.25 10.59 9.88
N GLU A 50 -13.20 10.75 8.55
CA GLU A 50 -14.03 11.72 7.84
C GLU A 50 -15.50 11.66 8.24
N GLN A 51 -16.06 10.44 8.35
CA GLN A 51 -17.47 10.23 8.67
C GLN A 51 -17.86 10.73 10.06
N GLU A 52 -16.97 10.64 11.04
CA GLU A 52 -17.21 11.12 12.40
C GLU A 52 -17.40 12.64 12.41
N ILE A 53 -16.58 13.33 11.60
CA ILE A 53 -16.69 14.80 11.47
C ILE A 53 -17.97 15.20 10.73
N LEU A 54 -18.29 14.51 9.61
CA LEU A 54 -19.46 14.82 8.81
C LEU A 54 -20.77 14.57 9.54
N ASN A 55 -20.82 13.53 10.38
CA ASN A 55 -22.00 13.17 11.17
C ASN A 55 -22.24 14.14 12.35
N ASN A 56 -21.22 14.86 12.80
CA ASN A 56 -21.31 15.70 14.01
C ASN A 56 -20.54 17.03 13.85
N LYS A 57 -20.73 17.66 12.70
CA LYS A 57 -19.94 18.83 12.26
C LYS A 57 -19.97 19.99 13.24
N GLU A 58 -21.16 20.33 13.78
CA GLU A 58 -21.32 21.44 14.73
C GLU A 58 -20.56 21.21 16.04
N ASN A 59 -20.66 20.01 16.60
CA ASN A 59 -19.93 19.67 17.83
C ASN A 59 -18.42 19.64 17.58
N PHE A 60 -18.00 19.16 16.40
CA PHE A 60 -16.59 19.14 16.05
C PHE A 60 -16.03 20.57 15.93
N ILE A 61 -16.73 21.47 15.26
CA ILE A 61 -16.36 22.88 15.16
C ILE A 61 -16.34 23.53 16.55
N SER A 62 -17.31 23.25 17.39
CA SER A 62 -17.32 23.69 18.79
C SER A 62 -16.06 23.24 19.55
N THR A 63 -15.65 21.98 19.35
CA THR A 63 -14.41 21.43 19.95
C THR A 63 -13.16 22.15 19.44
N LEU A 64 -13.13 22.58 18.18
CA LEU A 64 -12.04 23.37 17.61
C LEU A 64 -11.94 24.77 18.20
N LEU A 65 -13.10 25.40 18.47
CA LEU A 65 -13.18 26.80 18.96
C LEU A 65 -13.04 26.88 20.47
N THR A 66 -13.30 25.79 21.19
CA THR A 66 -13.16 25.76 22.65
C THR A 66 -11.67 25.82 23.01
N LYS A 67 -11.21 26.98 23.50
CA LYS A 67 -9.87 27.08 24.07
C LYS A 67 -9.81 26.24 25.33
N SER A 68 -8.77 25.44 25.45
CA SER A 68 -8.52 24.69 26.69
C SER A 68 -8.25 25.72 27.82
N LEU A 69 -8.78 25.45 28.98
CA LEU A 69 -8.49 26.23 30.18
C LEU A 69 -7.00 26.16 30.58
N PHE A 70 -6.26 25.22 29.97
CA PHE A 70 -4.85 24.96 30.25
C PHE A 70 -3.91 25.35 29.08
N GLU A 71 -4.38 26.15 28.10
CA GLU A 71 -3.59 26.62 26.94
C GLU A 71 -2.93 25.54 26.09
N GLU A 72 -3.42 24.31 26.14
CA GLU A 72 -2.87 23.22 25.32
C GLU A 72 -3.38 23.34 23.88
N SER A 73 -2.45 23.51 22.94
CA SER A 73 -2.77 23.47 21.51
C SER A 73 -3.26 22.08 21.09
N LYS A 74 -4.14 22.00 20.10
CA LYS A 74 -4.72 20.76 19.60
C LYS A 74 -4.10 20.37 18.27
N LEU A 75 -3.76 19.08 18.12
CA LEU A 75 -3.37 18.46 16.84
C LEU A 75 -4.45 17.50 16.42
N ILE A 76 -5.13 17.79 15.33
CA ILE A 76 -6.23 17.00 14.81
C ILE A 76 -5.78 16.27 13.55
N ILE A 77 -5.94 14.97 13.52
CA ILE A 77 -5.59 14.11 12.38
C ILE A 77 -6.85 13.48 11.85
N ILE A 78 -7.25 13.89 10.64
CA ILE A 78 -8.43 13.39 9.95
C ILE A 78 -7.97 12.34 8.93
N SER A 79 -8.50 11.14 9.01
CA SER A 79 -8.19 10.03 8.12
C SER A 79 -9.26 9.87 7.04
N ARG A 80 -8.85 9.31 5.88
CA ARG A 80 -9.71 8.99 4.74
C ARG A 80 -10.45 10.17 4.12
N GLY A 81 -9.85 11.39 4.21
CA GLY A 81 -10.45 12.60 3.65
C GLY A 81 -10.77 12.48 2.15
N THR A 82 -11.98 12.87 1.79
CA THR A 82 -12.48 12.92 0.41
C THR A 82 -13.02 14.32 0.08
N ASP A 83 -13.59 14.47 -1.11
CA ASP A 83 -14.22 15.74 -1.53
C ASP A 83 -15.37 16.21 -0.62
N LYS A 84 -15.89 15.33 0.24
CA LYS A 84 -16.94 15.67 1.21
C LYS A 84 -16.43 16.63 2.31
N LEU A 85 -15.13 16.64 2.58
CA LEU A 85 -14.53 17.58 3.52
C LEU A 85 -14.36 19.01 2.96
N LYS A 86 -14.66 19.24 1.68
CA LYS A 86 -14.48 20.56 1.06
C LYS A 86 -15.17 21.67 1.85
N GLU A 87 -16.48 21.54 2.09
CA GLU A 87 -17.27 22.53 2.82
C GLU A 87 -16.81 22.76 4.25
N PHE A 88 -16.35 21.69 4.92
CA PHE A 88 -15.74 21.77 6.24
C PHE A 88 -14.44 22.59 6.22
N VAL A 89 -13.58 22.35 5.24
CA VAL A 89 -12.32 23.10 5.10
C VAL A 89 -12.57 24.57 4.77
N GLU A 90 -13.55 24.86 3.89
CA GLU A 90 -13.96 26.22 3.56
C GLU A 90 -14.43 26.98 4.82
N GLU A 91 -15.29 26.38 5.62
CA GLU A 91 -15.78 26.97 6.86
C GLU A 91 -14.66 27.24 7.87
N ILE A 92 -13.68 26.34 7.97
CA ILE A 92 -12.52 26.56 8.84
C ILE A 92 -11.65 27.71 8.33
N LEU A 93 -11.48 27.85 7.03
CA LEU A 93 -10.65 28.90 6.42
C LEU A 93 -11.25 30.31 6.57
N GLU A 94 -12.56 30.41 6.70
CA GLU A 94 -13.29 31.67 6.96
C GLU A 94 -13.10 32.18 8.41
N ARG A 95 -12.64 31.29 9.30
CA ARG A 95 -12.43 31.63 10.73
C ARG A 95 -10.97 32.02 10.96
N ASP A 96 -10.73 33.20 11.48
CA ASP A 96 -9.37 33.72 11.68
C ASP A 96 -8.67 33.18 12.93
N GLU A 97 -9.40 32.66 13.92
CA GLU A 97 -8.86 32.23 15.21
C GLU A 97 -9.08 30.75 15.49
N ILE A 98 -8.34 29.85 14.79
CA ILE A 98 -8.31 28.45 15.16
C ILE A 98 -6.96 28.14 15.79
N ASP A 99 -6.97 27.83 17.08
CA ASP A 99 -5.79 27.38 17.84
C ASP A 99 -5.61 25.86 17.77
N ALA A 100 -5.73 25.32 16.57
CA ALA A 100 -5.54 23.89 16.30
C ALA A 100 -4.80 23.66 14.98
N LYS A 101 -3.95 22.66 14.95
CA LYS A 101 -3.34 22.15 13.71
C LYS A 101 -4.17 20.99 13.18
N ILE A 102 -4.60 21.07 11.93
CA ILE A 102 -5.45 20.07 11.29
C ILE A 102 -4.69 19.42 10.16
N ILE A 103 -4.52 18.10 10.24
CA ILE A 103 -3.90 17.28 9.21
C ILE A 103 -4.96 16.41 8.59
N ILE A 104 -5.15 16.53 7.28
CA ILE A 104 -6.08 15.70 6.52
C ILE A 104 -5.27 14.68 5.72
N LYS A 105 -5.46 13.40 6.02
CA LYS A 105 -4.90 12.29 5.22
C LYS A 105 -5.91 11.83 4.20
N SER A 106 -5.52 11.84 2.94
CA SER A 106 -6.35 11.35 1.84
C SER A 106 -5.62 10.26 1.05
N LEU A 107 -6.37 9.41 0.39
CA LEU A 107 -5.85 8.56 -0.67
C LEU A 107 -5.49 9.40 -1.89
N ASN A 108 -5.31 8.78 -3.03
CA ASN A 108 -5.01 9.52 -4.25
C ASN A 108 -6.20 10.42 -4.63
N LEU A 109 -5.99 11.73 -4.62
CA LEU A 109 -6.94 12.73 -5.08
C LEU A 109 -6.59 13.13 -6.52
N GLU A 110 -7.51 12.89 -7.45
CA GLU A 110 -7.32 13.27 -8.85
C GLU A 110 -7.28 14.80 -9.01
N LYS A 111 -6.78 15.29 -10.15
CA LYS A 111 -6.75 16.74 -10.45
C LYS A 111 -8.14 17.40 -10.43
N LYS A 112 -9.21 16.65 -10.70
CA LYS A 112 -10.60 17.12 -10.64
C LYS A 112 -11.20 17.15 -9.23
N SER A 113 -10.52 16.59 -8.20
CA SER A 113 -10.99 16.59 -6.82
C SER A 113 -11.21 18.01 -6.33
N LYS A 114 -12.39 18.24 -5.74
CA LYS A 114 -12.80 19.55 -5.22
C LYS A 114 -12.00 19.93 -3.98
N LEU A 115 -11.74 18.97 -3.08
CA LEU A 115 -10.92 19.17 -1.88
C LEU A 115 -9.48 19.53 -2.26
N ARG A 116 -8.87 18.76 -3.17
CA ARG A 116 -7.52 19.03 -3.66
C ARG A 116 -7.42 20.41 -4.29
N ASN A 117 -8.33 20.76 -5.19
CA ASN A 117 -8.34 22.04 -5.87
C ASN A 117 -8.49 23.23 -4.92
N LEU A 118 -9.34 23.10 -3.91
CA LEU A 118 -9.47 24.09 -2.84
C LEU A 118 -8.14 24.25 -2.13
N CYS A 119 -7.60 23.17 -1.57
CA CYS A 119 -6.38 23.20 -0.76
C CYS A 119 -5.15 23.68 -1.54
N GLU A 120 -5.02 23.33 -2.82
CA GLU A 120 -3.88 23.78 -3.65
C GLU A 120 -3.94 25.28 -3.98
N LYS A 121 -5.16 25.86 -4.09
CA LYS A 121 -5.36 27.30 -4.35
C LYS A 121 -5.18 28.17 -3.10
N GLU A 122 -5.59 27.65 -1.95
CA GLU A 122 -5.58 28.40 -0.70
C GLU A 122 -4.15 28.60 -0.15
N LYS A 123 -3.80 29.88 0.13
CA LYS A 123 -2.49 30.23 0.68
C LYS A 123 -2.33 29.80 2.14
N LYS A 124 -3.45 29.69 2.87
CA LYS A 124 -3.51 29.28 4.29
C LYS A 124 -3.41 27.75 4.47
N VAL A 125 -3.29 26.97 3.38
CA VAL A 125 -3.26 25.49 3.41
C VAL A 125 -1.95 24.97 2.83
N ILE A 126 -1.38 23.98 3.49
CA ILE A 126 -0.25 23.19 2.97
C ILE A 126 -0.80 21.97 2.27
N CYS A 127 -0.27 21.67 1.09
CA CYS A 127 -0.59 20.43 0.34
C CYS A 127 0.68 19.65 0.08
N THR A 128 0.69 18.38 0.45
CA THR A 128 1.82 17.49 0.17
C THR A 128 1.34 16.26 -0.59
N PRO A 129 1.61 16.19 -1.89
CA PRO A 129 1.42 14.94 -2.63
C PRO A 129 2.49 13.92 -2.24
N VAL A 130 2.08 12.68 -1.97
CA VAL A 130 2.97 11.58 -1.69
C VAL A 130 2.82 10.49 -2.76
N TYR A 131 3.94 10.02 -3.26
CA TYR A 131 4.01 9.02 -4.33
C TYR A 131 4.62 7.72 -3.80
N GLU A 132 4.49 6.65 -4.55
CA GLU A 132 5.15 5.39 -4.25
C GLU A 132 6.67 5.57 -4.21
N ASP A 133 7.30 4.84 -3.31
CA ASP A 133 8.76 4.85 -3.20
C ASP A 133 9.40 4.08 -4.35
N ASP A 134 10.43 4.66 -4.94
CA ASP A 134 11.35 3.92 -5.79
C ASP A 134 12.44 3.20 -4.95
N ASN A 135 13.22 2.35 -5.59
CA ASN A 135 14.29 1.61 -4.92
C ASN A 135 15.34 2.53 -4.30
N ARG A 136 15.54 3.75 -4.81
CA ARG A 136 16.49 4.72 -4.24
C ARG A 136 15.94 5.31 -2.95
N ALA A 137 14.66 5.66 -2.93
CA ALA A 137 13.99 6.16 -1.74
C ALA A 137 14.01 5.11 -0.62
N LEU A 138 13.70 3.83 -0.93
CA LEU A 138 13.75 2.74 0.03
C LEU A 138 15.17 2.48 0.55
N ASN A 139 16.19 2.51 -0.32
CA ASN A 139 17.60 2.43 0.10
C ASN A 139 17.98 3.58 1.06
N THR A 140 17.47 4.78 0.82
CA THR A 140 17.69 5.92 1.72
C THR A 140 17.06 5.68 3.10
N VAL A 141 15.85 5.12 3.14
CA VAL A 141 15.19 4.72 4.40
C VAL A 141 16.03 3.71 5.16
N ILE A 142 16.54 2.68 4.47
CA ILE A 142 17.42 1.65 5.07
C ILE A 142 18.68 2.30 5.64
N ASN A 143 19.39 3.09 4.83
CA ASN A 143 20.67 3.69 5.23
C ASN A 143 20.50 4.61 6.43
N ASN A 144 19.47 5.45 6.46
CA ASN A 144 19.16 6.31 7.60
C ASN A 144 18.86 5.50 8.87
N PHE A 145 18.08 4.43 8.75
CA PHE A 145 17.78 3.56 9.88
C PHE A 145 19.05 2.88 10.41
N LEU A 146 19.85 2.27 9.54
CA LEU A 146 21.08 1.55 9.89
C LEU A 146 22.11 2.46 10.56
N SER A 147 22.30 3.68 10.02
CA SER A 147 23.19 4.68 10.61
C SER A 147 22.77 5.07 12.01
N ASN A 148 21.48 5.32 12.23
CA ASN A 148 20.94 5.67 13.54
C ASN A 148 21.07 4.53 14.57
N GLN A 149 21.03 3.28 14.13
CA GLN A 149 21.13 2.09 15.00
C GLN A 149 22.56 1.51 15.06
N LYS A 150 23.52 2.07 14.32
CA LYS A 150 24.90 1.56 14.19
C LYS A 150 24.98 0.10 13.74
N ILE A 151 24.07 -0.29 12.83
CA ILE A 151 23.99 -1.63 12.23
C ILE A 151 24.63 -1.59 10.85
N ASN A 152 25.44 -2.60 10.51
CA ASN A 152 26.04 -2.75 9.19
C ASN A 152 25.39 -3.91 8.44
N LEU A 153 24.85 -3.63 7.25
CA LEU A 153 24.34 -4.63 6.31
C LEU A 153 25.08 -4.52 4.98
N SER A 154 25.29 -5.65 4.33
CA SER A 154 25.80 -5.67 2.95
C SER A 154 24.75 -5.11 1.98
N GLN A 155 25.18 -4.71 0.76
CA GLN A 155 24.25 -4.25 -0.26
C GLN A 155 23.26 -5.36 -0.68
N GLU A 156 23.70 -6.61 -0.71
CA GLU A 156 22.86 -7.77 -0.95
C GLU A 156 21.72 -7.89 0.07
N MET A 157 22.03 -7.79 1.37
CA MET A 157 21.02 -7.81 2.43
C MET A 157 20.00 -6.66 2.28
N LYS A 158 20.46 -5.46 1.92
CA LYS A 158 19.56 -4.32 1.67
C LYS A 158 18.64 -4.58 0.48
N ASN A 159 19.16 -5.16 -0.59
CA ASN A 159 18.37 -5.49 -1.77
C ASN A 159 17.29 -6.53 -1.44
N ILE A 160 17.62 -7.56 -0.64
CA ILE A 160 16.65 -8.56 -0.16
C ILE A 160 15.51 -7.88 0.61
N LEU A 161 15.82 -6.95 1.51
CA LEU A 161 14.81 -6.22 2.29
C LEU A 161 13.89 -5.37 1.40
N ILE A 162 14.45 -4.69 0.40
CA ILE A 162 13.67 -3.89 -0.57
C ILE A 162 12.75 -4.78 -1.39
N GLU A 163 13.27 -5.87 -1.94
CA GLU A 163 12.50 -6.82 -2.74
C GLU A 163 11.32 -7.38 -1.95
N ARG A 164 11.58 -7.79 -0.69
CA ARG A 164 10.57 -8.39 0.17
C ARG A 164 9.55 -7.40 0.73
N SER A 165 9.90 -6.12 0.80
CA SER A 165 8.95 -5.08 1.19
C SER A 165 7.90 -4.78 0.11
N ASN A 166 8.07 -5.31 -1.12
CA ASN A 166 7.22 -5.03 -2.28
C ASN A 166 7.01 -3.52 -2.55
N GLY A 167 8.00 -2.69 -2.24
CA GLY A 167 7.90 -1.24 -2.36
C GLY A 167 7.12 -0.55 -1.23
N ASP A 168 6.63 -1.29 -0.25
CA ASP A 168 5.94 -0.74 0.91
C ASP A 168 6.94 -0.31 1.99
N ARG A 169 6.96 0.99 2.27
CA ARG A 169 7.84 1.60 3.27
C ARG A 169 7.52 1.15 4.70
N ILE A 170 6.26 0.86 5.02
CA ILE A 170 5.85 0.40 6.35
C ILE A 170 6.38 -1.01 6.56
N ASN A 171 6.17 -1.89 5.60
CA ASN A 171 6.71 -3.25 5.64
C ASN A 171 8.23 -3.23 5.78
N LEU A 172 8.93 -2.42 4.97
CA LEU A 172 10.38 -2.27 5.07
C LEU A 172 10.82 -1.85 6.47
N LYS A 173 10.16 -0.87 7.09
CA LYS A 173 10.48 -0.44 8.45
C LYS A 173 10.24 -1.51 9.49
N ASN A 174 9.19 -2.28 9.35
CA ASN A 174 8.90 -3.41 10.24
C ASN A 174 10.02 -4.46 10.15
N GLU A 175 10.51 -4.77 8.95
CA GLU A 175 11.66 -5.67 8.77
C GLU A 175 12.94 -5.11 9.41
N LEU A 176 13.19 -3.82 9.24
CA LEU A 176 14.35 -3.16 9.87
C LEU A 176 14.27 -3.17 11.40
N VAL A 177 13.08 -3.04 11.99
CA VAL A 177 12.89 -3.16 13.45
C VAL A 177 13.18 -4.58 13.93
N LYS A 178 12.77 -5.61 13.19
CA LYS A 178 13.09 -7.01 13.52
C LYS A 178 14.61 -7.25 13.48
N LEU A 179 15.28 -6.74 12.45
CA LEU A 179 16.75 -6.83 12.34
C LEU A 179 17.47 -6.10 13.47
N LYS A 180 16.97 -4.94 13.88
CA LYS A 180 17.49 -4.23 15.06
C LYS A 180 17.38 -5.13 16.30
N ASN A 181 16.23 -5.73 16.56
CA ASN A 181 16.05 -6.60 17.72
C ASN A 181 16.99 -7.82 17.69
N LEU A 182 17.19 -8.44 16.51
CA LEU A 182 18.15 -9.51 16.36
C LEU A 182 19.60 -9.04 16.59
N SER A 183 19.94 -7.82 16.15
CA SER A 183 21.29 -7.27 16.31
C SER A 183 21.70 -7.04 17.78
N ILE A 184 20.73 -6.99 18.71
CA ILE A 184 21.00 -6.92 20.16
C ILE A 184 21.61 -8.22 20.65
N SER A 185 21.12 -9.36 20.18
CA SER A 185 21.62 -10.69 20.56
C SER A 185 22.79 -11.17 19.70
N LYS A 186 22.92 -10.65 18.48
CA LYS A 186 23.90 -11.09 17.50
C LYS A 186 24.70 -9.91 16.92
N LYS A 187 25.98 -9.80 17.32
CA LYS A 187 26.84 -8.65 16.91
C LYS A 187 27.05 -8.50 15.40
N LYS A 188 26.93 -9.59 14.62
CA LYS A 188 27.12 -9.57 13.16
C LYS A 188 25.99 -10.35 12.50
N LEU A 189 25.22 -9.66 11.70
CA LEU A 189 24.12 -10.26 10.91
C LEU A 189 24.67 -10.90 9.63
N SER A 190 24.17 -12.07 9.28
CA SER A 190 24.46 -12.77 8.04
C SER A 190 23.29 -12.63 7.04
N THR A 191 23.54 -12.91 5.76
CA THR A 191 22.49 -12.96 4.74
C THR A 191 21.41 -13.98 5.12
N ASP A 192 21.80 -15.12 5.69
CA ASP A 192 20.89 -16.15 6.22
C ASP A 192 19.95 -15.64 7.31
N ASP A 193 20.46 -14.76 8.21
CA ASP A 193 19.63 -14.17 9.26
C ASP A 193 18.56 -13.25 8.65
N VAL A 194 18.95 -12.45 7.68
CA VAL A 194 17.99 -11.57 6.95
C VAL A 194 16.96 -12.43 6.22
N LEU A 195 17.38 -13.49 5.55
CA LEU A 195 16.50 -14.41 4.86
C LEU A 195 15.49 -15.08 5.82
N LYS A 196 15.97 -15.61 6.95
CA LYS A 196 15.12 -16.28 7.94
C LYS A 196 14.14 -15.33 8.62
N LEU A 197 14.56 -14.11 8.97
CA LEU A 197 13.69 -13.12 9.57
C LEU A 197 12.60 -12.64 8.62
N SER A 198 12.95 -12.43 7.37
CA SER A 198 12.01 -11.95 6.36
C SER A 198 11.14 -13.08 5.78
N ASN A 199 11.51 -14.36 5.93
CA ASN A 199 10.65 -15.49 5.57
C ASN A 199 9.41 -15.61 6.48
N LEU A 200 9.49 -15.14 7.73
CA LEU A 200 8.33 -15.10 8.63
C LEU A 200 7.28 -14.04 8.22
N THR A 201 7.58 -13.20 7.23
CA THR A 201 6.72 -12.14 6.72
C THR A 201 6.62 -12.12 5.20
N GLU A 202 6.98 -13.19 4.51
CA GLU A 202 6.57 -13.39 3.13
C GLU A 202 5.03 -13.52 3.11
N ASN A 203 4.35 -12.40 3.29
CA ASN A 203 2.99 -12.23 2.82
C ASN A 203 3.06 -12.34 1.29
N TYR A 204 3.21 -13.57 0.81
CA TYR A 204 3.02 -13.85 -0.59
C TYR A 204 1.64 -13.33 -0.93
N SER A 205 1.61 -12.26 -1.69
CA SER A 205 0.36 -11.64 -2.05
C SER A 205 -0.48 -12.68 -2.78
N VAL A 206 -1.76 -12.62 -2.64
CA VAL A 206 -2.72 -13.39 -3.45
C VAL A 206 -2.37 -13.29 -4.95
N PHE A 207 -1.78 -12.17 -5.35
CA PHE A 207 -1.32 -11.93 -6.71
C PHE A 207 -0.13 -12.82 -7.09
N GLU A 208 0.85 -13.00 -6.19
CA GLU A 208 2.01 -13.85 -6.43
C GLU A 208 1.63 -15.32 -6.50
N LEU A 209 0.74 -15.79 -5.60
CA LEU A 209 0.16 -17.12 -5.67
C LEU A 209 -0.51 -17.36 -7.03
N SER A 210 -1.36 -16.43 -7.44
CA SER A 210 -2.10 -16.50 -8.71
C SER A 210 -1.17 -16.50 -9.92
N ASP A 211 -0.11 -15.69 -9.88
CA ASP A 211 0.88 -15.63 -10.97
C ASP A 211 1.69 -16.92 -11.09
N ASN A 212 2.12 -17.48 -9.97
CA ASN A 212 2.88 -18.75 -9.98
C ASN A 212 2.00 -19.95 -10.35
N TYR A 213 0.73 -19.94 -9.93
CA TYR A 213 -0.23 -20.94 -10.37
C TYR A 213 -0.38 -20.93 -11.91
N LEU A 214 -0.65 -19.78 -12.51
CA LEU A 214 -0.78 -19.64 -13.96
C LEU A 214 0.55 -19.85 -14.71
N ALA A 215 1.68 -19.65 -14.05
CA ALA A 215 3.01 -20.00 -14.60
C ALA A 215 3.38 -21.48 -14.45
N LYS A 216 2.47 -22.32 -13.93
CA LYS A 216 2.69 -23.75 -13.64
C LYS A 216 3.94 -23.98 -12.76
N ASN A 217 4.19 -23.13 -11.77
CA ASN A 217 5.32 -23.21 -10.85
C ASN A 217 4.89 -23.87 -9.53
N SER A 218 4.69 -25.21 -9.56
CA SER A 218 4.17 -25.99 -8.42
C SER A 218 5.00 -25.83 -7.15
N LYS A 219 6.33 -25.79 -7.27
CA LYS A 219 7.22 -25.65 -6.10
C LYS A 219 6.97 -24.33 -5.37
N LYS A 220 6.82 -23.23 -6.11
CA LYS A 220 6.60 -21.92 -5.51
C LYS A 220 5.18 -21.79 -4.96
N VAL A 221 4.19 -22.35 -5.65
CA VAL A 221 2.80 -22.45 -5.16
C VAL A 221 2.74 -23.16 -3.81
N SER A 222 3.37 -24.33 -3.69
CA SER A 222 3.40 -25.10 -2.44
C SER A 222 4.07 -24.33 -1.31
N ASN A 223 5.19 -23.64 -1.58
CA ASN A 223 5.86 -22.82 -0.58
C ASN A 223 4.95 -21.68 -0.09
N ILE A 224 4.31 -20.97 -1.03
CA ILE A 224 3.40 -19.86 -0.71
C ILE A 224 2.23 -20.34 0.16
N LEU A 225 1.63 -21.48 -0.17
CA LEU A 225 0.52 -22.05 0.60
C LEU A 225 0.94 -22.48 2.01
N ASN A 226 2.15 -23.03 2.17
CA ASN A 226 2.64 -23.51 3.47
C ASN A 226 3.10 -22.37 4.39
N GLU A 227 3.52 -21.24 3.84
CA GLU A 227 4.06 -20.11 4.58
C GLU A 227 3.00 -19.09 4.98
N ASN A 228 1.79 -19.19 4.41
CA ASN A 228 0.70 -18.25 4.66
C ASN A 228 -0.53 -18.91 5.26
N ASN A 229 -1.10 -18.24 6.25
CA ASN A 229 -2.39 -18.60 6.83
C ASN A 229 -3.50 -17.76 6.18
N TYR A 230 -4.06 -18.27 5.09
CA TYR A 230 -5.16 -17.60 4.40
C TYR A 230 -6.49 -17.78 5.14
N SER A 231 -7.22 -16.69 5.32
CA SER A 231 -8.60 -16.69 5.82
C SER A 231 -9.61 -17.14 4.73
N SER A 232 -10.84 -17.36 5.11
CA SER A 232 -11.93 -17.65 4.14
C SER A 232 -12.16 -16.49 3.17
N GLU A 233 -11.94 -15.25 3.62
CA GLU A 233 -12.02 -14.05 2.76
C GLU A 233 -10.89 -13.99 1.74
N ASP A 234 -9.67 -14.35 2.16
CA ASP A 234 -8.52 -14.47 1.26
C ASP A 234 -8.74 -15.54 0.20
N CYS A 235 -9.41 -16.65 0.54
CA CYS A 235 -9.76 -17.71 -0.42
C CYS A 235 -10.62 -17.17 -1.57
N ILE A 236 -11.63 -16.35 -1.27
CA ILE A 236 -12.48 -15.71 -2.28
C ILE A 236 -11.64 -14.74 -3.14
N LEU A 237 -10.73 -13.99 -2.52
CA LEU A 237 -9.85 -13.07 -3.22
C LEU A 237 -8.88 -13.80 -4.15
N ILE A 238 -8.29 -14.94 -3.71
CA ILE A 238 -7.43 -15.82 -4.52
C ILE A 238 -8.18 -16.28 -5.77
N ILE A 239 -9.37 -16.86 -5.58
CA ILE A 239 -10.20 -17.38 -6.68
C ILE A 239 -10.48 -16.28 -7.72
N ARG A 240 -10.95 -15.11 -7.28
CA ARG A 240 -11.27 -13.98 -8.17
C ARG A 240 -10.03 -13.43 -8.87
N THR A 241 -8.89 -13.41 -8.19
CA THR A 241 -7.63 -12.95 -8.78
C THR A 241 -7.18 -13.90 -9.87
N ILE A 242 -7.21 -15.21 -9.62
CA ILE A 242 -6.88 -16.24 -10.63
C ILE A 242 -7.86 -16.13 -11.81
N LEU A 243 -9.17 -15.97 -11.56
CA LEU A 243 -10.19 -15.82 -12.61
C LEU A 243 -9.91 -14.61 -13.52
N ASN A 244 -9.62 -13.46 -12.92
CA ASN A 244 -9.35 -12.24 -13.68
C ASN A 244 -8.06 -12.36 -14.51
N LYS A 245 -7.01 -12.94 -13.93
CA LYS A 245 -5.75 -13.19 -14.65
C LYS A 245 -5.93 -14.24 -15.75
N SER A 246 -6.74 -15.28 -15.53
CA SER A 246 -7.08 -16.29 -16.56
C SER A 246 -7.87 -15.67 -17.71
N LYS A 247 -8.81 -14.76 -17.45
CA LYS A 247 -9.52 -14.04 -18.52
C LYS A 247 -8.58 -13.15 -19.33
N ARG A 248 -7.60 -12.49 -18.66
CA ARG A 248 -6.53 -11.74 -19.34
C ARG A 248 -5.69 -12.69 -20.23
N LEU A 249 -5.28 -13.82 -19.66
CA LEU A 249 -4.50 -14.83 -20.36
C LEU A 249 -5.23 -15.39 -21.58
N LEU A 250 -6.54 -15.63 -21.46
CA LEU A 250 -7.36 -16.08 -22.59
C LEU A 250 -7.33 -15.11 -23.77
N LYS A 251 -7.46 -13.80 -23.49
CA LYS A 251 -7.36 -12.77 -24.53
C LYS A 251 -5.99 -12.80 -25.21
N ILE A 252 -4.90 -12.85 -24.43
CA ILE A 252 -3.54 -12.92 -24.96
C ILE A 252 -3.37 -14.17 -25.83
N ARG A 253 -3.82 -15.34 -25.37
CA ARG A 253 -3.75 -16.59 -26.12
C ARG A 253 -4.55 -16.54 -27.43
N THR A 254 -5.76 -15.99 -27.40
CA THR A 254 -6.57 -15.84 -28.60
C THR A 254 -5.88 -14.93 -29.63
N GLU A 255 -5.20 -13.87 -29.20
CA GLU A 255 -4.42 -13.02 -30.09
C GLU A 255 -3.16 -13.76 -30.62
N MET A 256 -2.50 -14.60 -29.78
CA MET A 256 -1.37 -15.41 -30.22
C MET A 256 -1.75 -16.48 -31.25
N ASP A 257 -2.94 -17.05 -31.17
CA ASP A 257 -3.42 -18.03 -32.14
C ASP A 257 -3.62 -17.37 -33.54
N ASN A 258 -3.82 -16.05 -33.58
CA ASN A 258 -3.96 -15.26 -34.80
C ASN A 258 -2.64 -14.57 -35.24
N ASN A 259 -1.72 -14.34 -34.31
CA ASN A 259 -0.47 -13.61 -34.56
C ASN A 259 0.64 -14.19 -33.65
N SER A 260 1.76 -14.56 -34.23
CA SER A 260 2.83 -15.32 -33.52
C SER A 260 3.76 -14.48 -32.64
N ASN A 261 3.68 -13.14 -32.66
CA ASN A 261 4.61 -12.29 -31.92
C ASN A 261 4.06 -11.89 -30.53
N ILE A 262 4.39 -12.70 -29.51
CA ILE A 262 3.97 -12.48 -28.12
C ILE A 262 4.43 -11.13 -27.55
N ASP A 263 5.62 -10.64 -27.92
CA ASP A 263 6.15 -9.39 -27.38
C ASP A 263 5.37 -8.18 -27.90
N GLN A 264 4.90 -8.24 -29.14
CA GLN A 264 3.99 -7.21 -29.68
C GLN A 264 2.63 -7.25 -28.99
N ILE A 265 2.07 -8.44 -28.79
CA ILE A 265 0.77 -8.61 -28.11
C ILE A 265 0.85 -8.04 -26.69
N ILE A 266 1.87 -8.40 -25.91
CA ILE A 266 2.05 -7.93 -24.53
C ILE A 266 2.27 -6.42 -24.47
N SER A 267 2.99 -5.84 -25.43
CA SER A 267 3.29 -4.39 -25.44
C SER A 267 2.09 -3.54 -25.84
N SER A 268 1.22 -4.06 -26.72
CA SER A 268 0.01 -3.37 -27.21
C SER A 268 -1.26 -3.70 -26.40
N PHE A 269 -1.19 -4.60 -25.43
CA PHE A 269 -2.34 -5.07 -24.67
C PHE A 269 -3.06 -3.95 -23.91
N LYS A 270 -4.39 -3.99 -23.90
CA LYS A 270 -5.23 -3.00 -23.21
C LYS A 270 -6.13 -3.67 -22.16
N PRO A 271 -6.09 -3.23 -20.87
CA PRO A 271 -5.19 -2.20 -20.32
C PRO A 271 -3.71 -2.62 -20.34
N PRO A 272 -2.75 -1.68 -20.35
CA PRO A 272 -1.33 -2.01 -20.43
C PRO A 272 -0.88 -2.94 -19.30
N ILE A 273 -0.10 -3.95 -19.65
CA ILE A 273 0.51 -4.87 -18.67
C ILE A 273 1.67 -4.16 -17.99
N PHE A 274 1.66 -4.20 -16.66
CA PHE A 274 2.72 -3.59 -15.86
C PHE A 274 4.09 -4.19 -16.23
N TRP A 275 5.10 -3.36 -16.37
CA TRP A 275 6.40 -3.79 -16.92
C TRP A 275 7.05 -4.94 -16.14
N LYS A 276 6.87 -4.99 -14.79
CA LYS A 276 7.36 -6.08 -13.93
C LYS A 276 6.62 -7.41 -14.15
N GLU A 277 5.40 -7.36 -14.67
CA GLU A 277 4.58 -8.56 -14.91
C GLU A 277 4.81 -9.15 -16.31
N LYS A 278 5.47 -8.43 -17.22
CA LYS A 278 5.60 -8.86 -18.63
C LYS A 278 6.22 -10.24 -18.78
N ASP A 279 7.31 -10.50 -18.06
CA ASP A 279 8.04 -11.77 -18.16
C ASP A 279 7.21 -12.95 -17.64
N ILE A 280 6.51 -12.79 -16.51
CA ILE A 280 5.66 -13.84 -15.98
C ILE A 280 4.43 -14.08 -16.86
N VAL A 281 3.83 -13.01 -17.39
CA VAL A 281 2.70 -13.13 -18.33
C VAL A 281 3.11 -13.82 -19.65
N LYS A 282 4.33 -13.54 -20.14
CA LYS A 282 4.88 -14.23 -21.29
C LYS A 282 5.03 -15.73 -21.03
N LYS A 283 5.59 -16.10 -19.87
CA LYS A 283 5.71 -17.49 -19.44
C LYS A 283 4.34 -18.16 -19.30
N GLN A 284 3.36 -17.48 -18.68
CA GLN A 284 1.99 -17.98 -18.57
C GLN A 284 1.38 -18.25 -19.96
N ALA A 285 1.49 -17.28 -20.86
CA ALA A 285 0.95 -17.42 -22.20
C ALA A 285 1.60 -18.57 -23.01
N GLN A 286 2.85 -18.88 -22.76
CA GLN A 286 3.53 -20.02 -23.38
C GLN A 286 3.16 -21.39 -22.77
N SER A 287 2.73 -21.39 -21.51
CA SER A 287 2.47 -22.61 -20.72
C SER A 287 1.06 -23.17 -20.89
N TRP A 288 0.14 -22.41 -21.49
CA TRP A 288 -1.27 -22.78 -21.63
C TRP A 288 -1.74 -22.68 -23.09
N SER A 289 -2.55 -23.61 -23.54
CA SER A 289 -3.31 -23.47 -24.78
C SER A 289 -4.61 -22.69 -24.51
N THR A 290 -5.23 -22.16 -25.57
CA THR A 290 -6.51 -21.45 -25.48
C THR A 290 -7.62 -22.32 -24.88
N ASN A 291 -7.66 -23.62 -25.21
CA ASN A 291 -8.64 -24.56 -24.67
C ASN A 291 -8.42 -24.84 -23.18
N GLU A 292 -7.17 -25.09 -22.75
CA GLU A 292 -6.84 -25.27 -21.33
C GLU A 292 -7.25 -24.03 -20.49
N VAL A 293 -7.02 -22.82 -21.01
CA VAL A 293 -7.44 -21.60 -20.30
C VAL A 293 -8.97 -21.49 -20.19
N LYS A 294 -9.72 -21.92 -21.20
CA LYS A 294 -11.19 -21.96 -21.12
C LYS A 294 -11.68 -22.95 -20.07
N GLU A 295 -11.07 -24.14 -20.02
CA GLU A 295 -11.39 -25.17 -19.02
C GLU A 295 -11.09 -24.71 -17.61
N ILE A 296 -9.93 -24.07 -17.39
CA ILE A 296 -9.56 -23.58 -16.06
C ILE A 296 -10.51 -22.48 -15.60
N ILE A 297 -10.95 -21.57 -16.48
CA ILE A 297 -11.95 -20.55 -16.17
C ILE A 297 -13.27 -21.19 -15.70
N PHE A 298 -13.69 -22.26 -16.34
CA PHE A 298 -14.89 -23.00 -15.94
C PHE A 298 -14.73 -23.61 -14.55
N LYS A 299 -13.62 -24.34 -14.31
CA LYS A 299 -13.29 -24.95 -13.02
C LYS A 299 -13.18 -23.91 -11.89
N ILE A 300 -12.64 -22.72 -12.16
CA ILE A 300 -12.55 -21.63 -11.18
C ILE A 300 -13.94 -21.13 -10.76
N ASN A 301 -14.88 -21.02 -11.70
CA ASN A 301 -16.26 -20.63 -11.39
C ASN A 301 -16.99 -21.69 -10.53
N GLU A 302 -16.76 -22.99 -10.81
CA GLU A 302 -17.27 -24.07 -9.97
C GLU A 302 -16.67 -24.02 -8.55
N LEU A 303 -15.36 -23.78 -8.45
CA LEU A 303 -14.66 -23.61 -7.19
C LEU A 303 -15.22 -22.42 -6.40
N GLU A 304 -15.49 -21.28 -7.05
CA GLU A 304 -16.08 -20.11 -6.38
C GLU A 304 -17.45 -20.46 -5.78
N ALA A 305 -18.28 -21.18 -6.53
CA ALA A 305 -19.58 -21.61 -6.05
C ALA A 305 -19.47 -22.57 -4.87
N LEU A 306 -18.51 -23.51 -4.91
CA LEU A 306 -18.24 -24.48 -3.85
C LEU A 306 -17.76 -23.78 -2.55
N VAL A 307 -16.80 -22.88 -2.65
CA VAL A 307 -16.25 -22.12 -1.52
C VAL A 307 -17.31 -21.24 -0.87
N LYS A 308 -18.18 -20.58 -1.65
CA LYS A 308 -19.30 -19.78 -1.11
C LYS A 308 -20.33 -20.61 -0.36
N ARG A 309 -20.56 -21.87 -0.78
CA ARG A 309 -21.49 -22.78 -0.11
C ARG A 309 -20.89 -23.40 1.17
N ASN A 310 -19.57 -23.52 1.24
CA ASN A 310 -18.87 -24.22 2.31
C ASN A 310 -17.64 -23.43 2.80
N THR A 311 -17.91 -22.36 3.54
CA THR A 311 -16.88 -21.41 4.00
C THR A 311 -15.87 -22.03 4.96
N VAL A 312 -16.25 -23.04 5.74
CA VAL A 312 -15.36 -23.69 6.73
C VAL A 312 -14.20 -24.42 6.06
N ASN A 313 -14.43 -25.03 4.90
CA ASN A 313 -13.41 -25.79 4.17
C ASN A 313 -12.80 -25.02 2.99
N SER A 314 -13.00 -23.72 2.91
CA SER A 314 -12.56 -22.87 1.80
C SER A 314 -11.09 -23.08 1.44
N MET A 315 -10.21 -23.11 2.45
CA MET A 315 -8.77 -23.24 2.25
C MET A 315 -8.40 -24.61 1.68
N VAL A 316 -9.06 -25.68 2.09
CA VAL A 316 -8.83 -27.03 1.56
C VAL A 316 -9.16 -27.10 0.07
N PHE A 317 -10.31 -26.53 -0.32
CA PHE A 317 -10.72 -26.48 -1.72
C PHE A 317 -9.77 -25.65 -2.58
N VAL A 318 -9.37 -24.47 -2.10
CA VAL A 318 -8.43 -23.60 -2.82
C VAL A 318 -7.05 -24.23 -2.92
N SER A 319 -6.52 -24.80 -1.84
CA SER A 319 -5.21 -25.47 -1.85
C SER A 319 -5.17 -26.63 -2.80
N ASN A 320 -6.21 -27.50 -2.77
CA ASN A 320 -6.31 -28.63 -3.70
C ASN A 320 -6.38 -28.14 -5.16
N PHE A 321 -7.14 -27.10 -5.42
CA PHE A 321 -7.27 -26.54 -6.77
C PHE A 321 -5.96 -25.98 -7.30
N VAL A 322 -5.23 -25.17 -6.52
CA VAL A 322 -4.00 -24.51 -6.98
C VAL A 322 -2.79 -25.45 -6.97
N SER A 323 -2.86 -26.57 -6.25
CA SER A 323 -1.80 -27.61 -6.25
C SER A 323 -1.93 -28.62 -7.39
N ASN A 324 -3.12 -28.75 -7.98
CA ASN A 324 -3.41 -29.68 -9.09
C ASN A 324 -3.61 -28.88 -10.37
N TYR A 325 -2.76 -29.12 -11.38
CA TYR A 325 -2.87 -28.50 -12.70
C TYR A 325 -3.78 -29.30 -13.62
#